data_1555416a0265d79b086324960e3ec630
#
_entry.id   1555416a0265d79b086324960e3ec630
#
_cell.length_a   1.000
_cell.length_b   1.000
_cell.length_c   1.000
_cell.angle_alpha   90.00
_cell.angle_beta   90.00
_cell.angle_gamma   90.00
#
_symmetry.space_group_name_H-M   'P 1'
#
loop_
_entity.id
_entity.type
_entity.pdbx_description
1 polymer ?
#
loop_
_entity_poly.entity_id
_entity_poly.type
_entity_poly.pdbx_seq_one_letter_code
_entity_poly.pdbx_strand_id
1 'polypeptide(L)'
;MGLQFGVFDHIEPVPGMELEEIYEKRLVQIEKLDQAGFYSYHLAEHHTPAVHSLAPSQNVFLAAVSERTSTLRFGPCVYVLPLHHPVRLIEEISMLDNLSGGRLEIGVGRGGVLEAHFWGQETDVEINQARYLETLEIVKEGLTHDALTYEGEFYNFDELPMRLRPKQSPYPPMWYMRNVETAAINGMNTVIVGSMDGFAANVQRYRELWDEHQGVGSLTLQGTVPKIGLVVHMLLAETDEQAIEDATPAWDVYRWNLGAPRRLEAEKRGLEQFLGENANPRPANLPPREARRDLDATLSEGALKDGSRPTRSGHGGVGAGFGVLAGSPESVRAYMDEYVATGANYLVCSFHWGSLSHQQAMRSIDLFATEVMPHYTD
;
A
#
# COMPACT_ATOMS: atom_id res chain seq x y z
N MET A 1 15.50 -5.46 18.02
CA MET A 1 14.55 -4.39 17.66
C MET A 1 13.20 -5.01 17.54
N GLY A 2 12.22 -4.48 18.25
CA GLY A 2 10.85 -4.93 18.18
C GLY A 2 10.22 -4.71 16.79
N LEU A 3 9.09 -5.33 16.58
CA LEU A 3 8.31 -5.18 15.36
C LEU A 3 7.68 -3.78 15.32
N GLN A 4 7.72 -3.12 14.18
CA GLN A 4 7.01 -1.87 13.95
C GLN A 4 5.72 -2.12 13.15
N PHE A 5 4.71 -1.30 13.39
CA PHE A 5 3.39 -1.45 12.79
C PHE A 5 3.02 -0.22 11.97
N GLY A 6 2.62 -0.44 10.73
CA GLY A 6 2.02 0.59 9.89
C GLY A 6 0.58 0.27 9.56
N VAL A 7 -0.09 1.21 8.92
CA VAL A 7 -1.45 1.03 8.42
C VAL A 7 -1.50 1.36 6.94
N PHE A 8 -2.20 0.54 6.17
CA PHE A 8 -2.46 0.76 4.75
C PHE A 8 -3.94 1.01 4.51
N ASP A 9 -4.23 2.01 3.72
CA ASP A 9 -5.59 2.48 3.50
C ASP A 9 -5.84 2.87 2.04
N HIS A 10 -7.08 2.62 1.59
CA HIS A 10 -7.58 3.04 0.29
C HIS A 10 -8.57 4.21 0.38
N ILE A 11 -9.18 4.46 1.52
CA ILE A 11 -10.34 5.34 1.73
C ILE A 11 -11.46 4.97 0.77
N GLU A 12 -12.18 3.92 1.12
CA GLU A 12 -13.28 3.39 0.30
C GLU A 12 -14.59 4.15 0.54
N PRO A 13 -15.50 4.13 -0.45
CA PRO A 13 -16.83 4.71 -0.27
C PRO A 13 -17.63 3.91 0.76
N VAL A 14 -18.38 4.62 1.59
CA VAL A 14 -19.32 4.03 2.56
C VAL A 14 -20.73 4.37 2.11
N PRO A 15 -21.60 3.38 1.84
CA PRO A 15 -22.96 3.62 1.40
C PRO A 15 -23.74 4.54 2.35
N GLY A 16 -24.34 5.60 1.80
CA GLY A 16 -25.15 6.54 2.57
C GLY A 16 -24.37 7.55 3.41
N MET A 17 -23.04 7.61 3.27
CA MET A 17 -22.18 8.59 3.95
C MET A 17 -21.64 9.61 2.96
N GLU A 18 -21.71 10.90 3.31
CA GLU A 18 -21.13 11.97 2.50
C GLU A 18 -19.59 11.93 2.55
N LEU A 19 -18.95 12.40 1.49
CA LEU A 19 -17.50 12.34 1.34
C LEU A 19 -16.75 13.11 2.44
N GLU A 20 -17.27 14.25 2.83
CA GLU A 20 -16.74 15.06 3.93
C GLU A 20 -16.73 14.27 5.26
N GLU A 21 -17.81 13.52 5.53
CA GLU A 21 -17.91 12.68 6.73
C GLU A 21 -16.94 11.49 6.67
N ILE A 22 -16.75 10.89 5.48
CA ILE A 22 -15.75 9.82 5.28
C ILE A 22 -14.35 10.34 5.61
N TYR A 23 -13.97 11.51 5.09
CA TYR A 23 -12.67 12.10 5.35
C TYR A 23 -12.46 12.41 6.83
N GLU A 24 -13.43 13.03 7.49
CA GLU A 24 -13.30 13.37 8.91
C GLU A 24 -13.18 12.11 9.78
N LYS A 25 -14.01 11.10 9.56
CA LYS A 25 -13.92 9.83 10.28
C LYS A 25 -12.56 9.14 10.05
N ARG A 26 -12.01 9.25 8.85
CA ARG A 26 -10.69 8.68 8.56
C ARG A 26 -9.58 9.45 9.27
N LEU A 27 -9.64 10.77 9.31
CA LEU A 27 -8.69 11.60 10.06
C LEU A 27 -8.74 11.29 11.56
N VAL A 28 -9.92 11.16 12.16
CA VAL A 28 -10.09 10.72 13.57
C VAL A 28 -9.46 9.34 13.81
N GLN A 29 -9.63 8.42 12.87
CA GLN A 29 -8.98 7.11 12.95
C GLN A 29 -7.45 7.22 12.91
N ILE A 30 -6.91 8.09 12.06
CA ILE A 30 -5.47 8.32 11.92
C ILE A 30 -4.88 8.98 13.17
N GLU A 31 -5.59 9.93 13.79
CA GLU A 31 -5.21 10.49 15.09
C GLU A 31 -5.08 9.40 16.17
N LYS A 32 -6.00 8.44 16.16
CA LYS A 32 -5.93 7.30 17.08
C LYS A 32 -4.72 6.42 16.83
N LEU A 33 -4.34 6.20 15.56
CA LEU A 33 -3.11 5.47 15.22
C LEU A 33 -1.85 6.19 15.74
N ASP A 34 -1.80 7.52 15.61
CA ASP A 34 -0.71 8.35 16.18
C ASP A 34 -0.62 8.19 17.70
N GLN A 35 -1.75 8.30 18.39
CA GLN A 35 -1.84 8.15 19.86
C GLN A 35 -1.47 6.73 20.32
N ALA A 36 -1.79 5.71 19.54
CA ALA A 36 -1.47 4.31 19.82
C ALA A 36 -0.02 3.93 19.52
N GLY A 37 0.76 4.83 18.90
CA GLY A 37 2.18 4.58 18.62
C GLY A 37 2.45 3.75 17.38
N PHE A 38 1.54 3.73 16.40
CA PHE A 38 1.85 3.16 15.10
C PHE A 38 2.98 3.94 14.42
N TYR A 39 3.79 3.23 13.63
CA TYR A 39 4.95 3.82 12.97
C TYR A 39 4.57 4.69 11.79
N SER A 40 3.70 4.20 10.89
CA SER A 40 3.37 4.92 9.66
C SER A 40 1.96 4.62 9.15
N TYR A 41 1.38 5.61 8.47
CA TYR A 41 0.15 5.51 7.68
C TYR A 41 0.47 5.59 6.19
N HIS A 42 0.08 4.57 5.42
CA HIS A 42 0.31 4.45 4.00
C HIS A 42 -1.00 4.58 3.22
N LEU A 43 -1.06 5.56 2.32
CA LEU A 43 -2.23 5.82 1.49
C LEU A 43 -2.03 5.36 0.05
N ALA A 44 -2.95 4.54 -0.46
CA ALA A 44 -2.94 4.08 -1.85
C ALA A 44 -3.28 5.18 -2.85
N GLU A 45 -2.73 5.09 -4.07
CA GLU A 45 -3.12 5.91 -5.22
C GLU A 45 -3.90 5.05 -6.22
N HIS A 46 -5.15 5.43 -6.43
CA HIS A 46 -5.97 4.90 -7.51
C HIS A 46 -6.85 6.01 -8.07
N HIS A 47 -7.08 5.94 -9.37
CA HIS A 47 -7.83 6.94 -10.10
C HIS A 47 -9.08 6.34 -10.75
N THR A 48 -9.96 7.21 -11.27
CA THR A 48 -11.12 6.79 -12.05
C THR A 48 -10.69 5.78 -13.15
N PRO A 49 -11.44 4.72 -13.42
CA PRO A 49 -12.77 4.38 -12.90
C PRO A 49 -12.77 3.60 -11.57
N ALA A 50 -11.64 3.47 -10.90
CA ALA A 50 -11.59 2.81 -9.60
C ALA A 50 -12.45 3.57 -8.56
N VAL A 51 -13.19 2.82 -7.74
CA VAL A 51 -14.06 3.40 -6.70
C VAL A 51 -13.53 3.17 -5.29
N HIS A 52 -12.45 2.40 -5.15
CA HIS A 52 -11.90 2.04 -3.84
C HIS A 52 -10.81 3.01 -3.34
N SER A 53 -10.68 4.18 -3.96
CA SER A 53 -9.82 5.24 -3.46
C SER A 53 -10.47 6.59 -3.68
N LEU A 54 -10.94 7.19 -2.59
CA LEU A 54 -11.56 8.53 -2.60
C LEU A 54 -10.55 9.65 -2.33
N ALA A 55 -9.27 9.32 -2.25
CA ALA A 55 -8.16 10.28 -2.12
C ALA A 55 -7.17 10.15 -3.30
N PRO A 56 -7.63 10.37 -4.55
CA PRO A 56 -6.78 10.18 -5.73
C PRO A 56 -5.60 11.18 -5.79
N SER A 57 -5.74 12.35 -5.19
CA SER A 57 -4.64 13.29 -4.93
C SER A 57 -4.19 13.12 -3.48
N GLN A 58 -3.33 12.15 -3.25
CA GLN A 58 -2.90 11.75 -1.91
C GLN A 58 -2.34 12.91 -1.11
N ASN A 59 -1.55 13.79 -1.73
CA ASN A 59 -0.89 14.90 -1.05
C ASN A 59 -1.88 15.89 -0.43
N VAL A 60 -3.09 16.04 -1.00
CA VAL A 60 -4.15 16.87 -0.43
C VAL A 60 -4.64 16.28 0.90
N PHE A 61 -4.90 14.97 0.95
CA PHE A 61 -5.34 14.30 2.17
C PHE A 61 -4.20 14.16 3.18
N LEU A 62 -2.99 13.82 2.73
CA LEU A 62 -1.81 13.67 3.58
C LEU A 62 -1.36 14.99 4.23
N ALA A 63 -1.64 16.15 3.61
CA ALA A 63 -1.44 17.44 4.25
C ALA A 63 -2.36 17.60 5.47
N ALA A 64 -3.63 17.16 5.40
CA ALA A 64 -4.52 17.13 6.55
C ALA A 64 -4.04 16.13 7.62
N VAL A 65 -3.54 14.96 7.23
CA VAL A 65 -2.93 13.99 8.15
C VAL A 65 -1.74 14.61 8.89
N SER A 66 -0.89 15.36 8.20
CA SER A 66 0.28 16.00 8.79
C SER A 66 -0.09 16.97 9.92
N GLU A 67 -1.18 17.70 9.76
CA GLU A 67 -1.67 18.67 10.76
C GLU A 67 -2.44 18.02 11.94
N ARG A 68 -2.98 16.82 11.73
CA ARG A 68 -3.77 16.08 12.73
C ARG A 68 -2.93 15.09 13.55
N THR A 69 -1.66 14.88 13.19
CA THR A 69 -0.76 13.91 13.83
C THR A 69 0.54 14.58 14.27
N SER A 70 1.27 13.97 15.20
CA SER A 70 2.50 14.53 15.77
C SER A 70 3.73 13.64 15.64
N THR A 71 3.57 12.34 15.70
CA THR A 71 4.66 11.35 15.68
C THR A 71 4.53 10.34 14.54
N LEU A 72 3.30 10.03 14.12
CA LEU A 72 3.00 9.10 13.05
C LEU A 72 3.70 9.56 11.76
N ARG A 73 4.54 8.71 11.21
CA ARG A 73 5.05 8.91 9.85
C ARG A 73 3.92 8.58 8.87
N PHE A 74 3.98 9.10 7.66
CA PHE A 74 2.94 8.83 6.68
C PHE A 74 3.47 9.04 5.27
N GLY A 75 2.74 8.52 4.29
CA GLY A 75 3.07 8.77 2.91
C GLY A 75 2.23 7.97 1.92
N PRO A 76 2.38 8.29 0.63
CA PRO A 76 1.79 7.48 -0.42
C PRO A 76 2.44 6.10 -0.44
N CYS A 77 1.66 5.11 -0.67
CA CYS A 77 2.16 3.80 -1.00
C CYS A 77 1.27 3.18 -2.09
N VAL A 78 1.49 3.61 -3.35
CA VAL A 78 2.65 4.35 -3.86
C VAL A 78 2.21 5.61 -4.62
N TYR A 79 3.12 6.54 -4.98
CA TYR A 79 2.93 7.41 -6.12
C TYR A 79 3.04 6.58 -7.40
N VAL A 80 2.06 6.67 -8.28
CA VAL A 80 2.11 6.09 -9.62
C VAL A 80 2.88 7.03 -10.54
N LEU A 81 4.21 6.94 -10.50
CA LEU A 81 5.10 7.96 -11.09
C LEU A 81 4.80 8.33 -12.56
N PRO A 82 4.39 7.41 -13.45
CA PRO A 82 4.04 7.77 -14.81
C PRO A 82 2.86 8.75 -14.94
N LEU A 83 2.04 8.89 -13.89
CA LEU A 83 0.90 9.81 -13.86
C LEU A 83 1.26 11.20 -13.30
N HIS A 84 2.50 11.39 -12.81
CA HIS A 84 2.95 12.63 -12.20
C HIS A 84 3.96 13.36 -13.08
N HIS A 85 3.84 14.68 -13.14
CA HIS A 85 4.92 15.50 -13.66
C HIS A 85 6.03 15.61 -12.61
N PRO A 86 7.30 15.23 -12.92
CA PRO A 86 8.35 15.09 -11.90
C PRO A 86 8.61 16.37 -11.10
N VAL A 87 8.70 17.53 -11.74
CA VAL A 87 8.93 18.80 -11.03
C VAL A 87 7.81 19.12 -10.05
N ARG A 88 6.56 18.92 -10.47
CA ARG A 88 5.40 19.12 -9.58
C ARG A 88 5.47 18.19 -8.38
N LEU A 89 5.81 16.93 -8.60
CA LEU A 89 5.93 15.95 -7.54
C LEU A 89 7.07 16.28 -6.56
N ILE A 90 8.22 16.76 -7.05
CA ILE A 90 9.34 17.23 -6.21
C ILE A 90 8.89 18.38 -5.30
N GLU A 91 8.15 19.36 -5.84
CA GLU A 91 7.63 20.48 -5.07
C GLU A 91 6.66 20.01 -3.97
N GLU A 92 5.73 19.14 -4.32
CA GLU A 92 4.73 18.59 -3.38
C GLU A 92 5.36 17.72 -2.29
N ILE A 93 6.33 16.87 -2.62
CA ILE A 93 7.12 16.09 -1.64
C ILE A 93 7.85 17.04 -0.69
N SER A 94 8.53 18.04 -1.22
CA SER A 94 9.29 18.99 -0.41
C SER A 94 8.39 19.80 0.52
N MET A 95 7.23 20.26 0.02
CA MET A 95 6.23 20.96 0.86
C MET A 95 5.71 20.07 1.98
N LEU A 96 5.27 18.85 1.65
CA LEU A 96 4.65 17.93 2.60
C LEU A 96 5.65 17.46 3.67
N ASP A 97 6.90 17.24 3.28
CA ASP A 97 7.97 16.88 4.22
C ASP A 97 8.28 18.02 5.21
N ASN A 98 8.26 19.27 4.77
CA ASN A 98 8.43 20.44 5.64
C ASN A 98 7.21 20.65 6.54
N LEU A 99 5.98 20.56 6.03
CA LEU A 99 4.75 20.68 6.81
C LEU A 99 4.70 19.64 7.93
N SER A 100 5.09 18.41 7.63
CA SER A 100 5.09 17.30 8.59
C SER A 100 6.27 17.32 9.58
N GLY A 101 7.22 18.24 9.42
CA GLY A 101 8.41 18.25 10.26
C GLY A 101 9.39 17.09 9.98
N GLY A 102 9.35 16.49 8.77
CA GLY A 102 10.22 15.37 8.36
C GLY A 102 9.64 13.99 8.66
N ARG A 103 8.31 13.87 8.70
CA ARG A 103 7.62 12.58 8.92
C ARG A 103 7.17 11.91 7.63
N LEU A 104 7.35 12.55 6.48
CA LEU A 104 6.99 11.97 5.19
C LEU A 104 7.85 10.77 4.84
N GLU A 105 7.24 9.75 4.27
CA GLU A 105 7.87 8.65 3.55
C GLU A 105 7.23 8.52 2.17
N ILE A 106 7.97 8.12 1.14
CA ILE A 106 7.48 8.12 -0.23
C ILE A 106 7.54 6.73 -0.85
N GLY A 107 6.39 6.12 -1.06
CA GLY A 107 6.28 4.94 -1.89
C GLY A 107 6.27 5.30 -3.38
N VAL A 108 6.94 4.50 -4.19
CA VAL A 108 7.02 4.70 -5.64
C VAL A 108 6.63 3.44 -6.39
N GLY A 109 5.92 3.60 -7.50
CA GLY A 109 5.48 2.49 -8.32
C GLY A 109 5.17 2.90 -9.76
N ARG A 110 5.15 1.90 -10.63
CA ARG A 110 4.81 2.10 -12.04
C ARG A 110 3.30 2.27 -12.27
N GLY A 111 2.49 1.67 -11.42
CA GLY A 111 1.06 1.52 -11.68
C GLY A 111 0.73 0.53 -12.81
N GLY A 112 -0.53 0.52 -13.21
CA GLY A 112 -1.06 -0.29 -14.30
C GLY A 112 -1.21 0.50 -15.58
N VAL A 113 -0.93 -0.11 -16.73
CA VAL A 113 -1.09 0.57 -18.04
C VAL A 113 -2.54 0.90 -18.36
N LEU A 114 -3.50 0.16 -17.81
CA LEU A 114 -4.92 0.50 -17.97
C LEU A 114 -5.25 1.84 -17.31
N GLU A 115 -4.71 2.10 -16.13
CA GLU A 115 -4.90 3.36 -15.42
C GLU A 115 -4.22 4.53 -16.17
N ALA A 116 -3.01 4.30 -16.67
CA ALA A 116 -2.32 5.25 -17.55
C ALA A 116 -3.13 5.55 -18.82
N HIS A 117 -3.76 4.55 -19.43
CA HIS A 117 -4.65 4.75 -20.58
C HIS A 117 -5.84 5.66 -20.25
N PHE A 118 -6.51 5.46 -19.11
CA PHE A 118 -7.59 6.35 -18.69
C PHE A 118 -7.15 7.81 -18.46
N TRP A 119 -5.86 8.01 -18.23
CA TRP A 119 -5.21 9.31 -18.12
C TRP A 119 -4.66 9.85 -19.44
N GLY A 120 -5.01 9.20 -20.55
CA GLY A 120 -4.63 9.63 -21.91
C GLY A 120 -3.19 9.27 -22.30
N GLN A 121 -2.58 8.31 -21.60
CA GLN A 121 -1.26 7.78 -21.96
C GLN A 121 -1.40 6.51 -22.79
N GLU A 122 -0.31 6.06 -23.37
CA GLU A 122 -0.23 4.83 -24.15
C GLU A 122 -0.43 3.58 -23.27
N THR A 123 -0.97 2.52 -23.88
CA THR A 123 -1.13 1.21 -23.23
C THR A 123 0.07 0.28 -23.40
N ASP A 124 1.24 0.85 -23.68
CA ASP A 124 2.49 0.10 -23.85
C ASP A 124 3.21 -0.05 -22.51
N VAL A 125 3.55 -1.30 -22.17
CA VAL A 125 4.20 -1.63 -20.90
C VAL A 125 5.63 -1.14 -20.84
N GLU A 126 6.35 -1.19 -21.97
CA GLU A 126 7.75 -0.78 -22.03
C GLU A 126 7.87 0.73 -21.94
N ILE A 127 7.02 1.47 -22.65
CA ILE A 127 6.92 2.93 -22.55
C ILE A 127 6.55 3.37 -21.13
N ASN A 128 5.56 2.70 -20.53
CA ASN A 128 5.15 3.01 -19.15
C ASN A 128 6.29 2.70 -18.15
N GLN A 129 7.04 1.61 -18.36
CA GLN A 129 8.20 1.28 -17.53
C GLN A 129 9.34 2.29 -17.71
N ALA A 130 9.61 2.70 -18.93
CA ALA A 130 10.65 3.72 -19.22
C ALA A 130 10.30 5.06 -18.56
N ARG A 131 9.04 5.51 -18.69
CA ARG A 131 8.54 6.74 -18.04
C ARG A 131 8.64 6.65 -16.50
N TYR A 132 8.33 5.49 -15.91
CA TYR A 132 8.49 5.26 -14.47
C TYR A 132 9.94 5.45 -14.03
N LEU A 133 10.89 4.82 -14.73
CA LEU A 133 12.32 4.89 -14.38
C LEU A 133 12.86 6.30 -14.53
N GLU A 134 12.56 6.97 -15.64
CA GLU A 134 12.97 8.36 -15.90
C GLU A 134 12.39 9.32 -14.85
N THR A 135 11.10 9.21 -14.53
CA THR A 135 10.47 10.04 -13.48
C THR A 135 11.11 9.80 -12.11
N LEU A 136 11.42 8.54 -11.76
CA LEU A 136 12.07 8.20 -10.48
C LEU A 136 13.46 8.83 -10.37
N GLU A 137 14.25 8.76 -11.44
CA GLU A 137 15.58 9.36 -11.49
C GLU A 137 15.51 10.87 -11.33
N ILE A 138 14.66 11.54 -12.12
CA ILE A 138 14.44 13.00 -12.04
C ILE A 138 13.98 13.41 -10.61
N VAL A 139 13.09 12.66 -9.99
CA VAL A 139 12.64 12.95 -8.62
C VAL A 139 13.80 12.87 -7.62
N LYS A 140 14.66 11.85 -7.71
CA LYS A 140 15.84 11.74 -6.85
C LYS A 140 16.81 12.89 -7.06
N GLU A 141 17.12 13.20 -8.31
CA GLU A 141 18.01 14.31 -8.67
C GLU A 141 17.46 15.66 -8.20
N GLY A 142 16.19 15.93 -8.47
CA GLY A 142 15.55 17.20 -8.09
C GLY A 142 15.38 17.37 -6.58
N LEU A 143 15.28 16.29 -5.80
CA LEU A 143 15.25 16.36 -4.33
C LEU A 143 16.65 16.58 -3.71
N THR A 144 17.73 16.33 -4.45
CA THR A 144 19.10 16.34 -3.91
C THR A 144 19.98 17.51 -4.42
N HIS A 145 19.73 18.03 -5.62
CA HIS A 145 20.58 19.03 -6.26
C HIS A 145 19.93 20.42 -6.31
N ASP A 146 20.73 21.49 -6.29
CA ASP A 146 20.26 22.88 -6.34
C ASP A 146 19.75 23.31 -7.72
N ALA A 147 20.14 22.59 -8.75
CA ALA A 147 19.64 22.72 -10.11
C ALA A 147 19.42 21.33 -10.71
N LEU A 148 18.35 21.18 -11.46
CA LEU A 148 18.02 19.97 -12.18
C LEU A 148 18.41 20.14 -13.66
N THR A 149 19.36 19.32 -14.10
CA THR A 149 19.69 19.15 -15.51
C THR A 149 19.45 17.71 -15.88
N TYR A 150 18.62 17.47 -16.86
CA TYR A 150 18.24 16.12 -17.27
C TYR A 150 17.88 16.11 -18.76
N GLU A 151 18.37 15.12 -19.50
CA GLU A 151 18.05 14.89 -20.91
C GLU A 151 17.53 13.46 -21.06
N GLY A 152 16.22 13.32 -21.21
CA GLY A 152 15.52 12.04 -21.28
C GLY A 152 14.60 11.91 -22.49
N GLU A 153 13.90 10.81 -22.54
CA GLU A 153 12.91 10.52 -23.57
C GLU A 153 11.62 11.34 -23.37
N PHE A 154 11.19 11.50 -22.11
CA PHE A 154 9.92 12.14 -21.76
C PHE A 154 10.09 13.55 -21.22
N TYR A 155 11.23 13.85 -20.60
CA TYR A 155 11.48 15.14 -19.94
C TYR A 155 12.88 15.65 -20.23
N ASN A 156 12.98 16.97 -20.44
CA ASN A 156 14.25 17.65 -20.62
C ASN A 156 14.27 18.91 -19.75
N PHE A 157 15.31 19.06 -18.91
CA PHE A 157 15.51 20.21 -18.04
C PHE A 157 16.94 20.70 -18.17
N ASP A 158 17.12 22.03 -18.29
CA ASP A 158 18.41 22.66 -18.38
C ASP A 158 18.59 23.64 -17.21
N GLU A 159 19.45 23.28 -16.28
CA GLU A 159 19.77 24.03 -15.04
C GLU A 159 18.56 24.63 -14.34
N LEU A 160 17.43 23.87 -14.27
CA LEU A 160 16.20 24.30 -13.60
C LEU A 160 16.46 24.46 -12.09
N PRO A 161 16.34 25.69 -11.52
CA PRO A 161 16.65 25.92 -10.12
C PRO A 161 15.67 25.20 -9.18
N MET A 162 16.17 24.32 -8.34
CA MET A 162 15.39 23.58 -7.34
C MET A 162 15.50 24.29 -5.98
N ARG A 163 14.60 25.25 -5.72
CA ARG A 163 14.65 26.14 -4.53
C ARG A 163 14.02 25.55 -3.30
N LEU A 164 13.03 24.67 -3.48
CA LEU A 164 12.32 24.02 -2.40
C LEU A 164 12.97 22.66 -2.11
N ARG A 165 13.36 22.45 -0.85
CA ARG A 165 14.04 21.23 -0.41
C ARG A 165 13.20 20.49 0.60
N PRO A 166 13.23 19.16 0.63
CA PRO A 166 12.68 18.41 1.75
C PRO A 166 13.47 18.70 3.04
N LYS A 167 12.85 18.49 4.17
CA LYS A 167 13.50 18.58 5.49
C LYS A 167 14.44 17.41 5.75
N GLN A 168 14.08 16.23 5.24
CA GLN A 168 14.88 15.00 5.35
C GLN A 168 15.99 14.99 4.30
N SER A 169 17.19 14.54 4.67
CA SER A 169 18.36 14.47 3.78
C SER A 169 18.79 13.02 3.59
N PRO A 170 19.15 12.59 2.37
CA PRO A 170 19.13 13.34 1.10
C PRO A 170 17.70 13.61 0.56
N TYR A 171 16.73 12.78 0.93
CA TYR A 171 15.30 12.86 0.66
C TYR A 171 14.54 11.93 1.61
N PRO A 172 13.20 12.02 1.72
CA PRO A 172 12.40 11.12 2.54
C PRO A 172 12.65 9.64 2.23
N PRO A 173 12.57 8.73 3.22
CA PRO A 173 12.71 7.29 3.00
C PRO A 173 11.78 6.79 1.91
N MET A 174 12.30 5.95 1.01
CA MET A 174 11.50 5.40 -0.08
C MET A 174 11.00 4.00 0.21
N TRP A 175 9.87 3.67 -0.38
CA TRP A 175 9.22 2.36 -0.35
C TRP A 175 8.96 1.85 -1.77
N TYR A 176 9.18 0.55 -1.96
CA TYR A 176 8.79 -0.14 -3.20
C TYR A 176 8.01 -1.40 -2.85
N MET A 177 6.81 -1.54 -3.41
CA MET A 177 5.94 -2.68 -3.14
C MET A 177 6.20 -3.83 -4.11
N ARG A 178 5.86 -5.05 -3.69
CA ARG A 178 5.74 -6.27 -4.52
C ARG A 178 7.04 -6.96 -4.92
N ASN A 179 8.12 -6.24 -5.17
CA ASN A 179 9.37 -6.85 -5.58
C ASN A 179 10.50 -6.52 -4.58
N VAL A 180 10.84 -7.52 -3.77
CA VAL A 180 11.83 -7.36 -2.70
C VAL A 180 13.24 -7.13 -3.25
N GLU A 181 13.57 -7.71 -4.41
CA GLU A 181 14.89 -7.55 -5.02
C GLU A 181 15.08 -6.11 -5.51
N THR A 182 14.09 -5.58 -6.24
CA THR A 182 14.11 -4.18 -6.67
C THR A 182 14.21 -3.23 -5.48
N ALA A 183 13.46 -3.48 -4.40
CA ALA A 183 13.51 -2.65 -3.20
C ALA A 183 14.90 -2.68 -2.56
N ALA A 184 15.46 -3.86 -2.35
CA ALA A 184 16.77 -4.04 -1.71
C ALA A 184 17.90 -3.38 -2.52
N ILE A 185 17.98 -3.66 -3.83
CA ILE A 185 19.01 -3.13 -4.73
C ILE A 185 18.98 -1.59 -4.80
N ASN A 186 17.79 -1.00 -4.69
CA ASN A 186 17.62 0.46 -4.71
C ASN A 186 17.62 1.11 -3.32
N GLY A 187 17.93 0.37 -2.26
CA GLY A 187 17.97 0.91 -0.90
C GLY A 187 16.63 1.42 -0.39
N MET A 188 15.54 0.72 -0.68
CA MET A 188 14.18 1.10 -0.33
C MET A 188 13.58 0.13 0.70
N ASN A 189 12.73 0.63 1.57
CA ASN A 189 11.82 -0.20 2.36
C ASN A 189 10.87 -0.99 1.45
N THR A 190 10.33 -2.10 1.94
CA THR A 190 9.37 -2.88 1.14
C THR A 190 8.25 -3.46 1.98
N VAL A 191 7.08 -3.55 1.35
CA VAL A 191 5.98 -4.36 1.82
C VAL A 191 5.45 -5.23 0.69
N ILE A 192 5.05 -6.43 1.03
CA ILE A 192 4.51 -7.41 0.10
C ILE A 192 3.03 -7.58 0.37
N VAL A 193 2.26 -7.70 -0.69
CA VAL A 193 0.86 -8.11 -0.63
C VAL A 193 0.79 -9.58 -0.94
N GLY A 194 0.27 -10.40 -0.02
CA GLY A 194 0.20 -11.84 -0.20
C GLY A 194 0.00 -12.61 1.11
N SER A 195 0.29 -13.91 1.07
CA SER A 195 0.23 -14.79 2.23
C SER A 195 1.57 -14.86 2.97
N MET A 196 1.54 -15.43 4.18
CA MET A 196 2.76 -15.74 4.94
C MET A 196 3.59 -16.86 4.29
N ASP A 197 2.96 -17.66 3.43
CA ASP A 197 3.64 -18.75 2.73
C ASP A 197 4.78 -18.21 1.86
N GLY A 198 5.99 -18.70 2.09
CA GLY A 198 7.18 -18.25 1.38
C GLY A 198 7.69 -16.86 1.77
N PHE A 199 7.03 -16.15 2.69
CA PHE A 199 7.44 -14.80 3.08
C PHE A 199 8.80 -14.76 3.77
N ALA A 200 9.13 -15.76 4.59
CA ALA A 200 10.45 -15.87 5.22
C ALA A 200 11.60 -15.90 4.19
N ALA A 201 11.40 -16.58 3.05
CA ALA A 201 12.39 -16.58 1.96
C ALA A 201 12.54 -15.18 1.32
N ASN A 202 11.45 -14.43 1.19
CA ASN A 202 11.49 -13.05 0.71
C ASN A 202 12.24 -12.14 1.70
N VAL A 203 12.04 -12.32 3.01
CA VAL A 203 12.78 -11.57 4.05
C VAL A 203 14.26 -11.85 3.97
N GLN A 204 14.64 -13.13 3.85
CA GLN A 204 16.03 -13.53 3.69
C GLN A 204 16.63 -12.94 2.41
N ARG A 205 15.97 -13.10 1.27
CA ARG A 205 16.46 -12.59 -0.03
C ARG A 205 16.63 -11.06 -0.02
N TYR A 206 15.69 -10.35 0.58
CA TYR A 206 15.78 -8.90 0.73
C TYR A 206 17.04 -8.49 1.53
N ARG A 207 17.31 -9.17 2.64
CA ARG A 207 18.48 -8.86 3.50
C ARG A 207 19.79 -9.16 2.80
N GLU A 208 19.89 -10.31 2.13
CA GLU A 208 21.07 -10.67 1.35
C GLU A 208 21.42 -9.60 0.31
N LEU A 209 20.44 -9.17 -0.47
CA LEU A 209 20.63 -8.14 -1.48
C LEU A 209 20.89 -6.77 -0.88
N TRP A 210 20.24 -6.43 0.24
CA TRP A 210 20.52 -5.20 0.96
C TRP A 210 21.98 -5.12 1.41
N ASP A 211 22.49 -6.19 2.00
CA ASP A 211 23.87 -6.25 2.46
C ASP A 211 24.87 -6.21 1.30
N GLU A 212 24.54 -6.81 0.17
CA GLU A 212 25.36 -6.78 -1.04
C GLU A 212 25.44 -5.40 -1.68
N HIS A 213 24.35 -4.61 -1.63
CA HIS A 213 24.21 -3.32 -2.29
C HIS A 213 24.26 -2.13 -1.33
N GLN A 214 24.93 -2.24 -0.20
CA GLN A 214 25.09 -1.17 0.78
C GLN A 214 25.63 0.13 0.14
N GLY A 215 25.11 1.27 0.60
CA GLY A 215 25.51 2.58 0.11
C GLY A 215 24.59 3.16 -0.96
N VAL A 216 23.55 2.43 -1.37
CA VAL A 216 22.52 2.92 -2.30
C VAL A 216 21.28 3.40 -1.55
N GLY A 217 20.71 4.51 -1.99
CA GLY A 217 19.44 5.07 -1.48
C GLY A 217 19.52 5.81 -0.15
N SER A 218 18.44 6.49 0.20
CA SER A 218 18.38 7.38 1.37
C SER A 218 18.49 6.64 2.71
N LEU A 219 17.92 5.45 2.82
CA LEU A 219 17.95 4.66 4.06
C LEU A 219 19.36 4.31 4.48
N THR A 220 20.20 3.85 3.54
CA THR A 220 21.59 3.53 3.80
C THR A 220 22.37 4.78 4.23
N LEU A 221 22.14 5.90 3.52
CA LEU A 221 22.80 7.17 3.83
C LEU A 221 22.38 7.74 5.19
N GLN A 222 21.16 7.45 5.65
CA GLN A 222 20.66 7.82 6.97
C GLN A 222 21.04 6.82 8.07
N GLY A 223 21.69 5.70 7.75
CA GLY A 223 21.99 4.63 8.69
C GLY A 223 20.76 3.94 9.27
N THR A 224 19.66 3.96 8.54
CA THR A 224 18.36 3.43 8.99
C THR A 224 18.25 1.94 8.65
N VAL A 225 17.78 1.13 9.60
CA VAL A 225 17.46 -0.29 9.35
C VAL A 225 16.28 -0.38 8.39
N PRO A 226 16.45 -1.06 7.26
CA PRO A 226 15.38 -1.18 6.28
C PRO A 226 14.21 -2.00 6.82
N LYS A 227 13.00 -1.65 6.38
CA LYS A 227 11.78 -2.35 6.76
C LYS A 227 11.35 -3.31 5.67
N ILE A 228 10.99 -4.51 6.10
CA ILE A 228 10.34 -5.50 5.25
C ILE A 228 9.14 -6.09 5.97
N GLY A 229 7.98 -6.09 5.32
CA GLY A 229 6.73 -6.54 5.91
C GLY A 229 5.69 -7.05 4.92
N LEU A 230 4.58 -7.55 5.48
CA LEU A 230 3.36 -7.88 4.74
C LEU A 230 2.28 -6.84 4.98
N VAL A 231 1.40 -6.68 3.98
CA VAL A 231 0.11 -6.02 4.15
C VAL A 231 -0.93 -7.07 4.53
N VAL A 232 -1.58 -6.89 5.68
CA VAL A 232 -2.60 -7.80 6.20
C VAL A 232 -3.88 -7.02 6.47
N HIS A 233 -4.95 -7.39 5.78
CA HIS A 233 -6.28 -6.91 6.14
C HIS A 233 -6.69 -7.63 7.44
N MET A 234 -7.07 -6.88 8.46
CA MET A 234 -7.42 -7.48 9.74
C MET A 234 -8.64 -6.84 10.37
N LEU A 235 -9.37 -7.66 11.12
CA LEU A 235 -10.49 -7.25 11.92
C LEU A 235 -10.47 -7.98 13.25
N LEU A 236 -10.30 -7.24 14.34
CA LEU A 236 -10.37 -7.77 15.69
C LEU A 236 -11.75 -7.51 16.30
N ALA A 237 -12.25 -8.50 16.99
CA ALA A 237 -13.41 -8.40 17.87
C ALA A 237 -13.13 -9.16 19.19
N GLU A 238 -14.07 -9.13 20.12
CA GLU A 238 -13.94 -9.79 21.40
C GLU A 238 -13.87 -11.32 21.26
N THR A 239 -14.48 -11.85 20.19
CA THR A 239 -14.46 -13.29 19.85
C THR A 239 -14.16 -13.52 18.37
N ASP A 240 -13.66 -14.71 18.04
CA ASP A 240 -13.40 -15.11 16.66
C ASP A 240 -14.69 -15.11 15.82
N GLU A 241 -15.79 -15.59 16.40
CA GLU A 241 -17.08 -15.68 15.74
C GLU A 241 -17.58 -14.29 15.31
N GLN A 242 -17.49 -13.31 16.21
CA GLN A 242 -17.90 -11.93 15.91
C GLN A 242 -17.01 -11.30 14.85
N ALA A 243 -15.70 -11.51 14.92
CA ALA A 243 -14.76 -10.97 13.93
C ALA A 243 -15.03 -11.54 12.53
N ILE A 244 -15.31 -12.85 12.44
CA ILE A 244 -15.60 -13.52 11.17
C ILE A 244 -16.96 -13.06 10.61
N GLU A 245 -17.98 -12.93 11.45
CA GLU A 245 -19.31 -12.46 11.06
C GLU A 245 -19.23 -11.04 10.48
N ASP A 246 -18.49 -10.14 11.12
CA ASP A 246 -18.28 -8.75 10.68
C ASP A 246 -17.42 -8.68 9.40
N ALA A 247 -16.36 -9.47 9.30
CA ALA A 247 -15.40 -9.43 8.21
C ALA A 247 -15.97 -9.98 6.89
N THR A 248 -16.80 -11.00 6.95
CA THR A 248 -17.27 -11.73 5.77
C THR A 248 -17.95 -10.83 4.73
N PRO A 249 -19.01 -10.08 5.05
CA PRO A 249 -19.67 -9.21 4.07
C PRO A 249 -18.78 -8.05 3.63
N ALA A 250 -17.93 -7.56 4.53
CA ALA A 250 -17.03 -6.45 4.22
C ALA A 250 -15.95 -6.86 3.21
N TRP A 251 -15.46 -8.11 3.31
CA TRP A 251 -14.47 -8.64 2.38
C TRP A 251 -15.03 -8.79 0.96
N ASP A 252 -16.26 -9.22 0.82
CA ASP A 252 -16.92 -9.31 -0.48
C ASP A 252 -17.05 -7.93 -1.16
N VAL A 253 -17.41 -6.90 -0.38
CA VAL A 253 -17.47 -5.52 -0.87
C VAL A 253 -16.08 -5.02 -1.26
N TYR A 254 -15.07 -5.24 -0.43
CA TYR A 254 -13.68 -4.85 -0.72
C TYR A 254 -13.19 -5.47 -2.03
N ARG A 255 -13.37 -6.77 -2.21
CA ARG A 255 -12.97 -7.48 -3.43
C ARG A 255 -13.69 -6.95 -4.66
N TRP A 256 -14.98 -6.62 -4.53
CA TRP A 256 -15.72 -5.99 -5.59
C TRP A 256 -15.14 -4.61 -5.95
N ASN A 257 -14.96 -3.74 -4.97
CA ASN A 257 -14.44 -2.38 -5.17
C ASN A 257 -13.05 -2.40 -5.80
N LEU A 258 -12.19 -3.33 -5.39
CA LEU A 258 -10.82 -3.45 -5.88
C LEU A 258 -10.74 -3.80 -7.37
N GLY A 259 -11.66 -4.58 -7.91
CA GLY A 259 -11.53 -5.13 -9.26
C GLY A 259 -12.65 -4.80 -10.24
N ALA A 260 -13.90 -4.91 -9.81
CA ALA A 260 -15.04 -4.89 -10.71
C ALA A 260 -15.22 -3.58 -11.49
N PRO A 261 -15.10 -2.38 -10.89
CA PRO A 261 -15.32 -1.14 -11.63
C PRO A 261 -14.33 -0.95 -12.78
N ARG A 262 -13.05 -1.23 -12.57
CA ARG A 262 -12.02 -1.18 -13.63
C ARG A 262 -12.26 -2.23 -14.69
N ARG A 263 -12.65 -3.44 -14.30
CA ARG A 263 -12.95 -4.53 -15.23
C ARG A 263 -14.14 -4.18 -16.14
N LEU A 264 -15.24 -3.72 -15.56
CA LEU A 264 -16.44 -3.35 -16.31
C LEU A 264 -16.18 -2.21 -17.30
N GLU A 265 -15.40 -1.21 -16.92
CA GLU A 265 -15.05 -0.13 -17.83
C GLU A 265 -14.07 -0.57 -18.92
N ALA A 266 -13.11 -1.44 -18.60
CA ALA A 266 -12.23 -2.04 -19.60
C ALA A 266 -13.00 -2.91 -20.61
N GLU A 267 -13.96 -3.70 -20.13
CA GLU A 267 -14.86 -4.50 -20.97
C GLU A 267 -15.64 -3.65 -21.95
N LYS A 268 -16.23 -2.57 -21.46
CA LYS A 268 -16.99 -1.62 -22.27
C LYS A 268 -16.14 -0.99 -23.38
N ARG A 269 -14.85 -0.84 -23.17
CA ARG A 269 -13.91 -0.20 -24.11
C ARG A 269 -13.07 -1.19 -24.92
N GLY A 270 -13.22 -2.49 -24.74
CA GLY A 270 -12.39 -3.50 -25.42
C GLY A 270 -10.94 -3.52 -24.95
N LEU A 271 -10.68 -3.19 -23.69
CA LEU A 271 -9.35 -3.06 -23.09
C LEU A 271 -9.02 -4.19 -22.10
N GLU A 272 -9.71 -5.33 -22.22
CA GLU A 272 -9.60 -6.43 -21.26
C GLU A 272 -8.20 -7.05 -21.17
N GLN A 273 -7.43 -6.97 -22.24
CA GLN A 273 -6.04 -7.43 -22.25
C GLN A 273 -5.15 -6.69 -21.25
N PHE A 274 -5.57 -5.51 -20.78
CA PHE A 274 -4.82 -4.68 -19.83
C PHE A 274 -5.30 -4.83 -18.38
N LEU A 275 -6.23 -5.75 -18.10
CA LEU A 275 -6.73 -5.99 -16.74
C LEU A 275 -5.75 -6.73 -15.82
N GLY A 276 -4.64 -7.24 -16.35
CA GLY A 276 -3.58 -7.86 -15.57
C GLY A 276 -2.68 -6.83 -14.86
N GLU A 277 -2.11 -7.21 -13.72
CA GLU A 277 -1.21 -6.34 -12.95
C GLU A 277 -0.01 -5.82 -13.75
N ASN A 278 0.43 -6.58 -14.74
CA ASN A 278 1.60 -6.29 -15.57
C ASN A 278 1.27 -5.99 -17.02
N ALA A 279 -0.01 -5.88 -17.37
CA ALA A 279 -0.47 -5.75 -18.76
C ALA A 279 0.12 -6.82 -19.71
N ASN A 280 0.54 -7.94 -19.15
CA ASN A 280 0.97 -9.07 -19.98
C ASN A 280 -0.24 -9.64 -20.70
N PRO A 281 -0.08 -10.04 -21.96
CA PRO A 281 -1.12 -10.77 -22.67
C PRO A 281 -1.53 -11.96 -21.80
N ARG A 282 -2.82 -12.23 -21.73
CA ARG A 282 -3.36 -13.34 -20.96
C ARG A 282 -2.65 -14.64 -21.36
N PRO A 283 -2.04 -15.37 -20.41
CA PRO A 283 -1.45 -16.66 -20.73
C PRO A 283 -2.48 -17.59 -21.39
N ALA A 284 -2.09 -18.24 -22.48
CA ALA A 284 -2.96 -19.12 -23.25
C ALA A 284 -3.51 -20.31 -22.45
N ASN A 285 -2.89 -20.63 -21.32
CA ASN A 285 -3.26 -21.71 -20.42
C ASN A 285 -4.27 -21.31 -19.32
N LEU A 286 -4.71 -20.04 -19.29
CA LEU A 286 -5.75 -19.64 -18.35
C LEU A 286 -7.13 -20.08 -18.86
N PRO A 287 -8.01 -20.55 -17.95
CA PRO A 287 -9.37 -20.96 -18.33
C PRO A 287 -10.13 -19.81 -19.01
N PRO A 288 -11.11 -20.11 -19.87
CA PRO A 288 -11.95 -19.11 -20.49
C PRO A 288 -12.51 -18.13 -19.47
N ARG A 289 -12.78 -16.89 -19.90
CA ARG A 289 -13.21 -15.79 -19.03
C ARG A 289 -14.50 -16.10 -18.26
N GLU A 290 -15.42 -16.85 -18.88
CA GLU A 290 -16.67 -17.28 -18.22
C GLU A 290 -16.39 -18.24 -17.05
N ALA A 291 -15.47 -19.17 -17.22
CA ALA A 291 -15.03 -20.05 -16.15
C ALA A 291 -14.32 -19.28 -15.00
N ARG A 292 -13.72 -18.13 -15.30
CA ARG A 292 -13.11 -17.27 -14.28
C ARG A 292 -14.15 -16.45 -13.48
N ARG A 293 -15.26 -16.05 -14.13
CA ARG A 293 -16.41 -15.47 -13.41
C ARG A 293 -17.00 -16.47 -12.43
N ASP A 294 -17.16 -17.72 -12.88
CA ASP A 294 -17.64 -18.79 -12.02
C ASP A 294 -16.64 -19.14 -10.92
N LEU A 295 -15.33 -19.09 -11.20
CA LEU A 295 -14.29 -19.31 -10.23
C LEU A 295 -14.22 -18.17 -9.19
N ASP A 296 -14.33 -16.90 -9.63
CA ASP A 296 -14.39 -15.74 -8.75
C ASP A 296 -15.69 -15.76 -7.89
N ALA A 297 -16.81 -16.17 -8.46
CA ALA A 297 -18.07 -16.38 -7.74
C ALA A 297 -17.97 -17.58 -6.80
N THR A 298 -17.36 -18.68 -7.23
CA THR A 298 -17.16 -19.88 -6.42
C THR A 298 -16.15 -19.65 -5.31
N LEU A 299 -15.11 -18.85 -5.53
CA LEU A 299 -14.14 -18.46 -4.50
C LEU A 299 -14.76 -17.52 -3.47
N SER A 300 -15.64 -16.58 -3.89
CA SER A 300 -16.38 -15.72 -2.96
C SER A 300 -17.45 -16.48 -2.19
N GLU A 301 -18.10 -17.47 -2.81
CA GLU A 301 -19.10 -18.31 -2.17
C GLU A 301 -18.51 -19.51 -1.39
N GLY A 302 -17.44 -20.12 -1.88
CA GLY A 302 -16.86 -21.35 -1.34
C GLY A 302 -15.96 -21.13 -0.13
N ALA A 303 -15.24 -20.01 -0.09
CA ALA A 303 -14.29 -19.74 0.99
C ALA A 303 -14.96 -19.55 2.38
N LEU A 304 -16.27 -19.38 2.39
CA LEU A 304 -17.04 -19.14 3.61
C LEU A 304 -18.18 -20.17 3.84
N LYS A 305 -18.59 -20.89 2.79
CA LYS A 305 -19.67 -21.90 2.89
C LYS A 305 -19.19 -23.26 3.37
N ASP A 306 -17.92 -23.59 3.26
CA ASP A 306 -17.35 -24.88 3.65
C ASP A 306 -16.92 -24.94 5.13
N GLY A 307 -17.16 -23.86 5.90
CA GLY A 307 -16.77 -23.80 7.31
C GLY A 307 -15.26 -23.72 7.53
N SER A 308 -14.48 -23.47 6.47
CA SER A 308 -13.06 -23.17 6.60
C SER A 308 -12.89 -21.84 7.33
N ARG A 309 -12.43 -21.91 8.57
CA ARG A 309 -12.22 -20.74 9.41
C ARG A 309 -11.04 -19.94 8.90
N PRO A 310 -11.18 -18.63 8.64
CA PRO A 310 -10.09 -17.79 8.12
C PRO A 310 -8.87 -17.69 9.03
N THR A 311 -8.89 -18.25 10.23
CA THR A 311 -8.04 -17.78 11.32
C THR A 311 -7.19 -18.81 12.02
N ARG A 312 -7.29 -20.08 11.75
CA ARG A 312 -6.60 -21.05 12.62
C ARG A 312 -5.35 -21.71 12.08
N SER A 313 -4.90 -21.36 10.89
CA SER A 313 -3.77 -22.06 10.28
C SER A 313 -2.63 -21.14 9.83
N GLY A 314 -2.47 -19.97 10.42
CA GLY A 314 -1.43 -19.03 9.93
C GLY A 314 -1.62 -18.59 8.49
N HIS A 315 -2.61 -19.10 7.85
CA HIS A 315 -2.92 -18.90 6.44
C HIS A 315 -4.17 -18.05 6.35
N GLY A 316 -4.16 -16.88 6.96
CA GLY A 316 -5.28 -15.94 6.98
C GLY A 316 -5.82 -15.63 5.58
N GLY A 317 -6.31 -16.62 4.89
CA GLY A 317 -6.70 -16.50 3.51
C GLY A 317 -8.17 -16.76 3.28
N VAL A 318 -8.94 -15.73 3.03
CA VAL A 318 -10.17 -15.81 2.28
C VAL A 318 -9.86 -15.34 0.86
N GLY A 319 -9.50 -16.26 -0.02
CA GLY A 319 -9.24 -15.99 -1.42
C GLY A 319 -7.76 -15.99 -1.83
N ALA A 320 -7.49 -16.39 -3.05
CA ALA A 320 -6.14 -16.51 -3.61
C ALA A 320 -5.43 -15.15 -3.65
N GLY A 321 -4.36 -15.02 -2.87
CA GLY A 321 -3.43 -13.90 -2.92
C GLY A 321 -3.69 -12.74 -1.97
N PHE A 322 -4.86 -12.65 -1.31
CA PHE A 322 -5.18 -11.64 -0.31
C PHE A 322 -5.87 -12.33 0.87
N GLY A 323 -5.29 -12.18 2.05
CA GLY A 323 -5.83 -12.75 3.26
C GLY A 323 -6.51 -11.71 4.15
N VAL A 324 -7.56 -12.11 4.85
CA VAL A 324 -8.12 -11.41 6.00
C VAL A 324 -7.78 -12.17 7.25
N LEU A 325 -7.18 -11.50 8.21
CA LEU A 325 -7.03 -11.98 9.57
C LEU A 325 -8.19 -11.43 10.40
N ALA A 326 -9.20 -12.27 10.63
CA ALA A 326 -10.34 -11.93 11.47
C ALA A 326 -10.35 -12.83 12.71
N GLY A 327 -10.34 -12.23 13.90
CA GLY A 327 -10.31 -13.01 15.14
C GLY A 327 -10.25 -12.16 16.41
N SER A 328 -10.24 -12.86 17.53
CA SER A 328 -9.97 -12.31 18.86
C SER A 328 -8.50 -11.89 18.99
N PRO A 329 -8.15 -11.06 19.98
CA PRO A 329 -6.75 -10.76 20.26
C PRO A 329 -5.87 -12.00 20.46
N GLU A 330 -6.40 -13.07 21.04
CA GLU A 330 -5.68 -14.35 21.23
C GLU A 330 -5.32 -14.98 19.87
N SER A 331 -6.30 -15.11 18.97
CA SER A 331 -6.09 -15.67 17.62
C SER A 331 -5.14 -14.81 16.78
N VAL A 332 -5.23 -13.48 16.92
CA VAL A 332 -4.32 -12.57 16.23
C VAL A 332 -2.90 -12.67 16.79
N ARG A 333 -2.71 -12.82 18.11
CA ARG A 333 -1.37 -13.07 18.67
C ARG A 333 -0.77 -14.38 18.16
N ALA A 334 -1.55 -15.45 18.04
CA ALA A 334 -1.06 -16.69 17.47
C ALA A 334 -0.53 -16.51 16.02
N TYR A 335 -1.23 -15.73 15.21
CA TYR A 335 -0.73 -15.34 13.88
C TYR A 335 0.56 -14.51 13.97
N MET A 336 0.63 -13.57 14.91
CA MET A 336 1.79 -12.70 15.09
C MET A 336 3.03 -13.46 15.53
N ASP A 337 2.89 -14.51 16.34
CA ASP A 337 4.01 -15.37 16.74
C ASP A 337 4.64 -16.08 15.52
N GLU A 338 3.81 -16.58 14.61
CA GLU A 338 4.27 -17.13 13.34
C GLU A 338 4.91 -16.05 12.45
N TYR A 339 4.30 -14.85 12.42
CA TYR A 339 4.81 -13.74 11.64
C TYR A 339 6.21 -13.29 12.06
N VAL A 340 6.43 -13.12 13.35
CA VAL A 340 7.75 -12.74 13.89
C VAL A 340 8.81 -13.78 13.57
N ALA A 341 8.45 -15.07 13.57
CA ALA A 341 9.36 -16.16 13.20
C ALA A 341 9.88 -16.08 11.75
N THR A 342 9.21 -15.33 10.84
CA THR A 342 9.70 -15.07 9.49
C THR A 342 10.95 -14.16 9.47
N GLY A 343 11.21 -13.47 10.56
CA GLY A 343 12.28 -12.49 10.68
C GLY A 343 11.92 -11.10 10.14
N ALA A 344 10.69 -10.86 9.73
CA ALA A 344 10.23 -9.51 9.36
C ALA A 344 10.33 -8.54 10.54
N ASN A 345 10.51 -7.25 10.24
CA ASN A 345 10.60 -6.20 11.25
C ASN A 345 9.50 -5.13 11.10
N TYR A 346 8.57 -5.33 10.18
CA TYR A 346 7.46 -4.43 9.92
C TYR A 346 6.20 -5.20 9.55
N LEU A 347 5.04 -4.80 10.06
CA LEU A 347 3.74 -5.31 9.64
C LEU A 347 2.84 -4.14 9.26
N VAL A 348 2.17 -4.25 8.12
CA VAL A 348 1.20 -3.24 7.68
C VAL A 348 -0.21 -3.79 7.84
N CYS A 349 -0.96 -3.19 8.74
CA CYS A 349 -2.34 -3.54 9.03
C CYS A 349 -3.29 -2.74 8.13
N SER A 350 -4.35 -3.34 7.63
CA SER A 350 -5.47 -2.61 7.04
C SER A 350 -6.70 -2.89 7.88
N PHE A 351 -7.21 -1.85 8.60
CA PHE A 351 -8.30 -2.00 9.56
C PHE A 351 -9.65 -1.54 9.03
N HIS A 352 -9.69 -0.78 7.94
CA HIS A 352 -10.93 -0.21 7.41
C HIS A 352 -11.03 -0.47 5.91
N TRP A 353 -11.83 -1.42 5.52
CA TRP A 353 -11.98 -1.90 4.15
C TRP A 353 -13.40 -2.43 3.91
N GLY A 354 -13.81 -2.37 2.64
CA GLY A 354 -15.12 -2.83 2.21
C GLY A 354 -16.27 -2.10 2.89
N SER A 355 -17.18 -2.85 3.48
CA SER A 355 -18.35 -2.30 4.19
C SER A 355 -18.16 -2.18 5.70
N LEU A 356 -16.94 -2.29 6.22
CA LEU A 356 -16.70 -2.08 7.66
C LEU A 356 -17.15 -0.69 8.08
N SER A 357 -17.88 -0.62 9.17
CA SER A 357 -18.24 0.63 9.79
C SER A 357 -17.03 1.27 10.48
N HIS A 358 -17.07 2.60 10.67
CA HIS A 358 -16.08 3.30 11.45
C HIS A 358 -15.93 2.71 12.87
N GLN A 359 -17.05 2.31 13.50
CA GLN A 359 -17.03 1.71 14.83
C GLN A 359 -16.29 0.37 14.86
N GLN A 360 -16.52 -0.52 13.88
CA GLN A 360 -15.81 -1.79 13.77
C GLN A 360 -14.32 -1.59 13.56
N ALA A 361 -13.94 -0.65 12.69
CA ALA A 361 -12.53 -0.31 12.45
C ALA A 361 -11.87 0.26 13.72
N MET A 362 -12.52 1.18 14.43
CA MET A 362 -12.01 1.77 15.66
C MET A 362 -11.84 0.74 16.78
N ARG A 363 -12.84 -0.17 16.96
CA ARG A 363 -12.73 -1.30 17.89
C ARG A 363 -11.55 -2.20 17.56
N SER A 364 -11.38 -2.53 16.28
CA SER A 364 -10.27 -3.38 15.83
C SER A 364 -8.91 -2.73 16.11
N ILE A 365 -8.77 -1.43 15.87
CA ILE A 365 -7.56 -0.67 16.23
C ILE A 365 -7.32 -0.67 17.74
N ASP A 366 -8.37 -0.47 18.54
CA ASP A 366 -8.26 -0.48 20.00
C ASP A 366 -7.75 -1.82 20.53
N LEU A 367 -8.41 -2.91 20.15
CA LEU A 367 -8.01 -4.25 20.55
C LEU A 367 -6.59 -4.60 20.09
N PHE A 368 -6.23 -4.23 18.85
CA PHE A 368 -4.87 -4.48 18.36
C PHE A 368 -3.83 -3.68 19.17
N ALA A 369 -4.08 -2.40 19.39
CA ALA A 369 -3.14 -1.51 20.07
C ALA A 369 -2.96 -1.84 21.57
N THR A 370 -4.02 -2.32 22.23
CA THR A 370 -3.99 -2.61 23.68
C THR A 370 -3.64 -4.04 24.02
N GLU A 371 -4.04 -5.02 23.19
CA GLU A 371 -3.94 -6.44 23.52
C GLU A 371 -3.01 -7.26 22.62
N VAL A 372 -2.59 -6.71 21.48
CA VAL A 372 -1.69 -7.41 20.56
C VAL A 372 -0.35 -6.69 20.45
N MET A 373 -0.36 -5.45 20.00
CA MET A 373 0.84 -4.67 19.68
C MET A 373 1.89 -4.65 20.82
N PRO A 374 1.53 -4.50 22.11
CA PRO A 374 2.51 -4.43 23.20
C PRO A 374 3.33 -5.71 23.42
N HIS A 375 2.91 -6.83 22.89
CA HIS A 375 3.65 -8.10 22.98
C HIS A 375 4.81 -8.19 21.99
N TYR A 376 4.88 -7.31 20.99
CA TYR A 376 5.82 -7.38 19.88
C TYR A 376 6.65 -6.10 19.69
N THR A 377 6.31 -5.02 20.39
CA THR A 377 7.11 -3.78 20.46
C THR A 377 8.00 -3.82 21.69
N ASP A 378 9.31 -3.65 21.50
CA ASP A 378 10.27 -3.47 22.62
C ASP A 378 10.21 -2.05 23.18
#